data_6c2873624fa8ec2b2b522b75fb2c5e51
#
_entry.id   6c2873624fa8ec2b2b522b75fb2c5e51
#
_cell.length_a   1.000
_cell.length_b   1.000
_cell.length_c   1.000
_cell.angle_alpha   90.00
_cell.angle_beta   90.00
_cell.angle_gamma   90.00
#
_symmetry.space_group_name_H-M   'P 1'
#
loop_
_entity.id
_entity.type
_entity.pdbx_description
1 polymer ?
#
loop_
_entity_poly.entity_id
_entity_poly.type
_entity_poly.pdbx_seq_one_letter_code
_entity_poly.pdbx_strand_id
1 'polypeptide(L)'
;MARPAPACETVLATVVVESVKRTSSEAMSHNTAATRRVLEALEADGVAPRDAGTLRLTLTPVLEPDGSGGSVVTGYRVRRTLAVTIRAGDRATAILDKAVAAADGAARVTSVSCAPSDPAGSGGRTGGR
;
A
#
# COMPACT_ATOMS: atom_id res chain seq x y z
N MET A 1 35.28 -8.72 15.84
CA MET A 1 33.98 -9.32 15.68
C MET A 1 33.22 -8.71 14.52
N ALA A 2 32.71 -9.52 13.73
CA ALA A 2 32.00 -9.01 12.57
C ALA A 2 30.64 -8.47 12.97
N ARG A 3 30.31 -7.31 12.47
CA ARG A 3 29.00 -6.78 12.69
C ARG A 3 28.01 -7.48 11.80
N PRO A 4 26.82 -7.74 12.28
CA PRO A 4 25.79 -8.19 11.38
C PRO A 4 25.52 -7.13 10.32
N ALA A 5 24.95 -7.54 9.22
CA ALA A 5 24.55 -6.58 8.21
C ALA A 5 23.69 -5.50 8.86
N PRO A 6 23.83 -4.26 8.42
CA PRO A 6 23.02 -3.19 9.00
C PRO A 6 21.54 -3.53 8.89
N ALA A 7 20.83 -3.26 9.96
CA ALA A 7 19.39 -3.43 9.91
C ALA A 7 18.80 -2.44 8.93
N CYS A 8 17.67 -2.80 8.39
CA CYS A 8 16.96 -1.93 7.51
C CYS A 8 16.28 -0.86 8.37
N GLU A 9 16.80 0.34 8.34
CA GLU A 9 16.28 1.41 9.19
C GLU A 9 14.99 1.98 8.66
N THR A 10 14.88 2.05 7.35
CA THR A 10 13.68 2.58 6.72
C THR A 10 13.22 1.60 5.67
N VAL A 11 11.96 1.24 5.76
CA VAL A 11 11.35 0.28 4.86
C VAL A 11 10.39 1.00 3.93
N LEU A 12 10.48 0.68 2.65
CA LEU A 12 9.54 1.16 1.65
C LEU A 12 8.62 -0.01 1.30
N ALA A 13 7.34 0.20 1.42
CA ALA A 13 6.37 -0.85 1.16
C ALA A 13 5.29 -0.35 0.21
N THR A 14 4.73 -1.28 -0.53
CA THR A 14 3.58 -1.01 -1.38
C THR A 14 2.43 -1.83 -0.86
N VAL A 15 1.31 -1.17 -0.61
CA VAL A 15 0.09 -1.81 -0.14
C VAL A 15 -1.00 -1.55 -1.17
N VAL A 16 -1.70 -2.61 -1.57
CA VAL A 16 -2.80 -2.48 -2.52
C VAL A 16 -4.09 -2.73 -1.78
N VAL A 17 -5.05 -1.80 -1.95
CA VAL A 17 -6.40 -1.94 -1.41
C VAL A 17 -7.32 -2.14 -2.62
N GLU A 18 -8.00 -3.26 -2.64
CA GLU A 18 -8.81 -3.62 -3.80
C GLU A 18 -10.24 -3.90 -3.36
N SER A 19 -11.19 -3.37 -4.12
CA SER A 19 -12.61 -3.53 -3.83
C SER A 19 -13.33 -3.89 -5.12
N VAL A 20 -14.17 -4.93 -5.07
CA VAL A 20 -15.00 -5.32 -6.22
C VAL A 20 -16.44 -5.30 -5.75
N LYS A 21 -17.25 -4.45 -6.38
CA LYS A 21 -18.68 -4.30 -6.05
C LYS A 21 -19.47 -4.21 -7.34
N ARG A 22 -20.78 -4.22 -7.22
CA ARG A 22 -21.65 -4.23 -8.40
C ARG A 22 -21.65 -2.92 -9.14
N THR A 23 -21.49 -1.81 -8.44
CA THR A 23 -21.48 -0.50 -9.08
C THR A 23 -20.16 0.19 -8.81
N SER A 24 -19.81 1.13 -9.68
CA SER A 24 -18.58 1.90 -9.49
C SER A 24 -18.63 2.71 -8.20
N SER A 25 -19.79 3.25 -7.86
CA SER A 25 -19.96 4.03 -6.65
C SER A 25 -19.72 3.18 -5.40
N GLU A 26 -20.30 1.98 -5.38
CA GLU A 26 -20.08 1.08 -4.24
C GLU A 26 -18.64 0.65 -4.12
N ALA A 27 -18.00 0.34 -5.26
CA ALA A 27 -16.60 -0.07 -5.24
C ALA A 27 -15.71 1.04 -4.72
N MET A 28 -15.97 2.27 -5.15
CA MET A 28 -15.18 3.42 -4.70
C MET A 28 -15.39 3.70 -3.22
N SER A 29 -16.64 3.67 -2.77
CA SER A 29 -16.94 3.92 -1.35
C SER A 29 -16.32 2.87 -0.45
N HIS A 30 -16.41 1.61 -0.84
CA HIS A 30 -15.81 0.54 -0.07
C HIS A 30 -14.30 0.70 -0.01
N ASN A 31 -13.69 1.04 -1.15
CA ASN A 31 -12.25 1.21 -1.22
C ASN A 31 -11.77 2.37 -0.36
N THR A 32 -12.49 3.49 -0.41
CA THR A 32 -12.15 4.66 0.39
C THR A 32 -12.20 4.34 1.88
N ALA A 33 -13.25 3.62 2.31
CA ALA A 33 -13.38 3.25 3.72
C ALA A 33 -12.29 2.28 4.15
N ALA A 34 -11.99 1.29 3.31
CA ALA A 34 -10.93 0.31 3.63
C ALA A 34 -9.58 1.01 3.69
N THR A 35 -9.31 1.91 2.76
CA THR A 35 -8.06 2.66 2.75
C THR A 35 -7.92 3.50 4.01
N ARG A 36 -9.01 4.15 4.44
CA ARG A 36 -8.97 4.95 5.65
C ARG A 36 -8.58 4.09 6.86
N ARG A 37 -9.10 2.89 6.96
CA ARG A 37 -8.74 2.00 8.06
C ARG A 37 -7.26 1.62 8.02
N VAL A 38 -6.72 1.36 6.82
CA VAL A 38 -5.29 1.08 6.68
C VAL A 38 -4.46 2.27 7.14
N LEU A 39 -4.82 3.47 6.68
CA LEU A 39 -4.07 4.67 7.04
C LEU A 39 -4.15 4.99 8.52
N GLU A 40 -5.32 4.78 9.13
CA GLU A 40 -5.47 5.00 10.58
C GLU A 40 -4.63 4.02 11.37
N ALA A 41 -4.58 2.76 10.94
CA ALA A 41 -3.75 1.76 11.62
C ALA A 41 -2.27 2.11 11.50
N LEU A 42 -1.85 2.58 10.33
CA LEU A 42 -0.46 3.01 10.15
C LEU A 42 -0.14 4.19 11.05
N GLU A 43 -1.04 5.16 11.11
CA GLU A 43 -0.82 6.36 11.92
C GLU A 43 -0.75 6.00 13.40
N ALA A 44 -1.59 5.06 13.84
CA ALA A 44 -1.57 4.61 15.24
C ALA A 44 -0.23 3.99 15.61
N ASP A 45 0.49 3.44 14.64
CA ASP A 45 1.80 2.84 14.87
C ASP A 45 2.94 3.79 14.51
N GLY A 46 2.65 5.06 14.35
CA GLY A 46 3.68 6.07 14.18
C GLY A 46 4.07 6.41 12.76
N VAL A 47 3.33 5.91 11.78
CA VAL A 47 3.60 6.26 10.38
C VAL A 47 2.88 7.59 10.09
N ALA A 48 3.65 8.63 9.81
CA ALA A 48 3.08 9.95 9.58
C ALA A 48 2.26 9.95 8.28
N PRO A 49 1.22 10.78 8.19
CA PRO A 49 0.42 10.83 6.97
C PRO A 49 1.23 11.10 5.70
N ARG A 50 2.29 11.89 5.79
CA ARG A 50 3.12 12.17 4.62
C ARG A 50 3.90 10.94 4.16
N ASP A 51 4.01 9.92 5.01
CA ASP A 51 4.74 8.70 4.71
C ASP A 51 3.82 7.59 4.19
N ALA A 52 2.56 7.89 3.96
CA ALA A 52 1.61 6.91 3.43
C ALA A 52 0.64 7.62 2.50
N GLY A 53 0.86 7.49 1.22
CA GLY A 53 0.05 8.19 0.25
C GLY A 53 -0.36 7.32 -0.92
N THR A 54 -1.37 7.76 -1.65
CA THR A 54 -1.85 7.05 -2.83
C THR A 54 -0.95 7.34 -4.01
N LEU A 55 -0.37 6.27 -4.56
CA LEU A 55 0.40 6.38 -5.78
C LEU A 55 -0.47 6.29 -7.01
N ARG A 56 -1.50 5.46 -6.95
CA ARG A 56 -2.32 5.17 -8.11
C ARG A 56 -3.70 4.73 -7.64
N LEU A 57 -4.71 5.14 -8.40
CA LEU A 57 -6.07 4.73 -8.17
C LEU A 57 -6.68 4.41 -9.52
N THR A 58 -7.19 3.19 -9.68
CA THR A 58 -7.85 2.80 -10.93
C THR A 58 -9.23 2.25 -10.62
N LEU A 59 -10.14 2.46 -11.56
CA LEU A 59 -11.47 1.88 -11.53
C LEU A 59 -11.70 1.23 -12.88
N THR A 60 -11.97 -0.07 -12.88
CA THR A 60 -12.15 -0.81 -14.12
C THR A 60 -13.37 -1.71 -14.00
N PRO A 61 -14.07 -1.97 -15.12
CA PRO A 61 -15.17 -2.91 -15.07
C PRO A 61 -14.66 -4.33 -14.96
N VAL A 62 -15.45 -5.17 -14.30
CA VAL A 62 -15.22 -6.61 -14.27
C VAL A 62 -16.11 -7.22 -15.34
N LEU A 63 -15.47 -7.93 -16.27
CA LEU A 63 -16.18 -8.52 -17.40
C LEU A 63 -16.22 -10.01 -17.25
N GLU A 64 -17.36 -10.61 -17.61
CA GLU A 64 -17.49 -12.06 -17.60
C GLU A 64 -18.16 -12.51 -18.88
N PRO A 65 -17.86 -13.72 -19.35
CA PRO A 65 -18.50 -14.24 -20.56
C PRO A 65 -20.00 -14.31 -20.38
N ASP A 66 -20.75 -13.96 -21.45
CA ASP A 66 -22.20 -14.00 -21.38
C ASP A 66 -22.79 -15.24 -22.05
N GLY A 67 -21.95 -16.16 -22.47
CA GLY A 67 -22.41 -17.42 -23.07
C GLY A 67 -22.66 -17.34 -24.55
N SER A 68 -22.52 -16.16 -25.15
CA SER A 68 -22.81 -16.00 -26.58
C SER A 68 -21.61 -15.48 -27.35
N GLY A 69 -20.43 -15.61 -26.82
CA GLY A 69 -19.23 -15.09 -27.45
C GLY A 69 -18.88 -13.68 -27.09
N GLY A 70 -19.71 -13.02 -26.28
CA GLY A 70 -19.46 -11.67 -25.79
C GLY A 70 -19.18 -11.65 -24.32
N SER A 71 -19.16 -10.44 -23.75
CA SER A 71 -18.91 -10.22 -22.33
C SER A 71 -19.94 -9.27 -21.76
N VAL A 72 -20.18 -9.39 -20.47
CA VAL A 72 -21.09 -8.51 -19.76
C VAL A 72 -20.38 -7.97 -18.53
N VAL A 73 -20.66 -6.73 -18.18
CA VAL A 73 -20.10 -6.11 -16.97
C VAL A 73 -20.87 -6.65 -15.77
N THR A 74 -20.17 -7.32 -14.85
CA THR A 74 -20.79 -7.88 -13.65
C THR A 74 -20.46 -7.07 -12.41
N GLY A 75 -19.55 -6.11 -12.51
CA GLY A 75 -19.18 -5.30 -11.38
C GLY A 75 -18.05 -4.35 -11.75
N TYR A 76 -17.51 -3.71 -10.73
CA TYR A 76 -16.40 -2.76 -10.91
C TYR A 76 -15.33 -3.03 -9.87
N ARG A 77 -14.11 -2.87 -10.29
CA ARG A 77 -12.95 -3.05 -9.42
C ARG A 77 -12.27 -1.70 -9.21
N VAL A 78 -12.09 -1.33 -7.95
CA VAL A 78 -11.26 -0.18 -7.59
C VAL A 78 -9.99 -0.72 -6.98
N ARG A 79 -8.86 -0.25 -7.47
CA ARG A 79 -7.57 -0.67 -6.97
C ARG A 79 -6.78 0.56 -6.62
N ARG A 80 -6.40 0.67 -5.35
CA ARG A 80 -5.62 1.79 -4.86
C ARG A 80 -4.27 1.28 -4.39
N THR A 81 -3.22 1.88 -4.92
CA THR A 81 -1.86 1.50 -4.54
C THR A 81 -1.32 2.57 -3.62
N LEU A 82 -0.89 2.16 -2.44
CA LEU A 82 -0.34 3.06 -1.44
C LEU A 82 1.16 2.85 -1.36
N ALA A 83 1.90 3.96 -1.29
CA ALA A 83 3.33 3.93 -1.01
C ALA A 83 3.49 4.26 0.47
N VAL A 84 4.13 3.38 1.21
CA VAL A 84 4.28 3.52 2.65
C VAL A 84 5.76 3.53 3.01
N THR A 85 6.17 4.53 3.77
CA THR A 85 7.54 4.62 4.28
C THR A 85 7.49 4.39 5.78
N ILE A 86 8.17 3.34 6.26
CA ILE A 86 8.17 3.01 7.68
C ILE A 86 9.58 3.23 8.20
N ARG A 87 9.73 4.24 9.05
CA ARG A 87 11.06 4.63 9.52
C ARG A 87 11.53 3.79 10.71
N ALA A 88 10.61 3.06 11.35
CA ALA A 88 10.99 2.07 12.36
C ALA A 88 11.09 0.71 11.68
N GLY A 89 12.16 0.52 10.91
CA GLY A 89 12.28 -0.64 10.03
C GLY A 89 12.26 -1.98 10.74
N ASP A 90 12.71 -2.02 11.99
CA ASP A 90 12.69 -3.26 12.77
C ASP A 90 11.28 -3.69 13.14
N ARG A 91 10.32 -2.78 13.04
CA ARG A 91 8.91 -3.09 13.33
C ARG A 91 8.04 -3.09 12.09
N ALA A 92 8.65 -2.95 10.92
CA ALA A 92 7.90 -2.71 9.69
C ALA A 92 6.91 -3.81 9.37
N THR A 93 7.33 -5.09 9.47
CA THR A 93 6.41 -6.17 9.13
C THR A 93 5.24 -6.25 10.09
N ALA A 94 5.48 -6.01 11.38
CA ALA A 94 4.38 -6.00 12.33
C ALA A 94 3.41 -4.86 12.08
N ILE A 95 3.94 -3.68 11.73
CA ILE A 95 3.12 -2.52 11.41
C ILE A 95 2.28 -2.79 10.15
N LEU A 96 2.91 -3.38 9.14
CA LEU A 96 2.20 -3.69 7.88
C LEU A 96 1.12 -4.74 8.09
N ASP A 97 1.40 -5.76 8.90
CA ASP A 97 0.41 -6.79 9.17
C ASP A 97 -0.83 -6.22 9.84
N LYS A 98 -0.63 -5.32 10.80
CA LYS A 98 -1.76 -4.69 11.48
C LYS A 98 -2.54 -3.79 10.53
N ALA A 99 -1.85 -3.05 9.68
CA ALA A 99 -2.51 -2.16 8.75
C ALA A 99 -3.35 -2.94 7.74
N VAL A 100 -2.81 -4.02 7.22
CA VAL A 100 -3.52 -4.84 6.26
C VAL A 100 -4.72 -5.52 6.91
N ALA A 101 -4.55 -5.99 8.15
CA ALA A 101 -5.66 -6.62 8.87
C ALA A 101 -6.81 -5.65 9.10
N ALA A 102 -6.51 -4.36 9.23
CA ALA A 102 -7.55 -3.35 9.47
C ALA A 102 -8.51 -3.21 8.29
N ALA A 103 -8.11 -3.63 7.11
CA ALA A 103 -8.94 -3.52 5.91
C ALA A 103 -9.82 -4.75 5.67
N ASP A 104 -9.79 -5.71 6.60
CA ASP A 104 -10.70 -6.86 6.58
C ASP A 104 -10.68 -7.60 5.23
N GLY A 105 -9.48 -7.91 4.77
CA GLY A 105 -9.30 -8.68 3.54
C GLY A 105 -9.15 -7.85 2.28
N ALA A 106 -9.39 -6.55 2.33
CA ALA A 106 -9.33 -5.73 1.13
C ALA A 106 -7.90 -5.29 0.80
N ALA A 107 -6.98 -5.40 1.73
CA ALA A 107 -5.62 -4.89 1.53
C ALA A 107 -4.59 -6.00 1.57
N ARG A 108 -3.50 -5.80 0.85
CA ARG A 108 -2.37 -6.73 0.89
C ARG A 108 -1.08 -5.98 0.60
N VAL A 109 0.01 -6.48 1.16
CA VAL A 109 1.33 -5.94 0.88
C VAL A 109 1.85 -6.61 -0.40
N THR A 110 2.26 -5.81 -1.36
CA THR A 110 2.75 -6.37 -2.63
C THR A 110 4.26 -6.25 -2.78
N SER A 111 4.89 -5.35 -2.03
CA SER A 111 6.36 -5.29 -2.06
C SER A 111 6.86 -4.64 -0.79
N VAL A 112 8.05 -5.04 -0.36
CA VAL A 112 8.74 -4.47 0.77
C VAL A 112 10.22 -4.42 0.41
N SER A 113 10.84 -3.27 0.59
CA SER A 113 12.26 -3.13 0.35
C SER A 113 12.86 -2.16 1.35
N CYS A 114 14.18 -2.22 1.51
CA CYS A 114 14.86 -1.25 2.35
C CYS A 114 15.15 -0.01 1.55
N ALA A 115 14.92 1.14 2.14
CA ALA A 115 15.34 2.37 1.52
C ALA A 115 16.86 2.41 1.49
N PRO A 116 17.44 2.99 0.45
CA PRO A 116 18.90 3.11 0.42
C PRO A 116 19.39 3.88 1.63
N SER A 117 20.44 3.37 2.24
CA SER A 117 21.07 4.07 3.32
C SER A 117 21.80 5.26 2.74
N ASP A 118 21.74 6.36 3.43
CA ASP A 118 22.48 7.53 2.99
C ASP A 118 23.66 7.72 3.90
N PRO A 119 24.76 7.07 3.60
CA PRO A 119 25.88 7.16 4.50
C PRO A 119 26.41 8.57 4.53
N ALA A 120 26.51 9.09 5.67
CA ALA A 120 27.11 10.39 5.84
C ALA A 120 26.40 11.43 5.00
N GLY A 121 25.18 11.26 4.90
CA GLY A 121 24.47 12.25 4.20
C GLY A 121 24.79 12.28 2.76
N SER A 122 25.13 11.20 2.31
CA SER A 122 25.32 11.25 0.94
C SER A 122 24.14 11.76 0.25
N GLY A 123 23.84 11.74 0.66
CA GLY A 123 23.23 12.14 0.14
C GLY A 123 23.01 13.23 -0.19
N GLY A 124 23.08 13.18 0.00
CA GLY A 124 22.94 14.02 -0.17
C GLY A 124 22.99 14.69 -0.82
N ARG A 125 23.19 14.50 -0.85
CA ARG A 125 23.26 15.01 -1.39
C ARG A 125 23.21 15.36 -2.18
N THR A 126 23.11 15.20 -2.26
CA THR A 126 23.06 15.47 -2.96
C THR A 126 22.80 15.91 -3.62
N GLY A 127 22.78 15.91 -3.63
CA GLY A 127 22.60 16.41 -4.16
C GLY A 127 22.62 17.00 -4.77
N GLY A 128 22.77 17.09 -4.75
CA GLY A 128 22.85 17.68 -5.18
C GLY A 128 23.12 18.15 -5.68
N ARG A 129 23.40 18.27 -5.61
CA ARG A 129 23.64 18.76 -6.04
C ARG A 129 23.51 19.09 -6.64
#